data_79039c88f4dc11f8504b8f1b06692616
#
_entry.id   79039c88f4dc11f8504b8f1b06692616
#
_cell.length_a   1.000
_cell.length_b   1.000
_cell.length_c   1.000
_cell.angle_alpha   90.00
_cell.angle_beta   90.00
_cell.angle_gamma   90.00
#
_symmetry.space_group_name_H-M   'P 1'
#
loop_
_entity.id
_entity.type
_entity.pdbx_description
1 polymer ?
#
loop_
_entity_poly.entity_id
_entity_poly.type
_entity_poly.pdbx_seq_one_letter_code
_entity_poly.pdbx_strand_id
1 'polypeptide(L)'
;MLVSDITTGEVVKRAATGSLQDAVTAMHESDTSYCIVELDGIPSGLLTERDALDACRRSGRPLTAISLDHFATGFDVAVTPDKTVYYAVGLMVSHGLEALPVKDGLDIVGVLTQEDVMANLTNLTRETVNNLGHKNKWNK
;
A
#
# COMPACT_ATOMS: atom_id res chain seq x y z
N MET A 1 -17.66 1.78 3.11
CA MET A 1 -16.67 0.68 3.13
C MET A 1 -15.40 1.18 3.81
N LEU A 2 -14.95 0.46 4.80
CA LEU A 2 -13.76 0.82 5.55
C LEU A 2 -12.50 0.20 4.92
N VAL A 3 -11.37 0.80 5.18
CA VAL A 3 -10.07 0.30 4.72
C VAL A 3 -9.87 -1.16 5.16
N SER A 4 -10.26 -1.49 6.41
CA SER A 4 -10.17 -2.86 6.94
C SER A 4 -11.00 -3.89 6.16
N ASP A 5 -12.02 -3.45 5.44
CA ASP A 5 -12.90 -4.36 4.68
C ASP A 5 -12.24 -4.88 3.40
N ILE A 6 -11.26 -4.17 2.85
CA ILE A 6 -10.66 -4.50 1.56
C ILE A 6 -9.15 -4.71 1.60
N THR A 7 -8.51 -4.53 2.74
CA THR A 7 -7.09 -4.85 2.88
C THR A 7 -6.92 -6.27 3.39
N THR A 8 -5.96 -7.00 2.82
CA THR A 8 -5.63 -8.34 3.29
C THR A 8 -4.71 -8.23 4.50
N GLY A 9 -4.86 -9.17 5.45
CA GLY A 9 -4.07 -9.18 6.68
C GLY A 9 -2.64 -9.67 6.50
N GLU A 10 -2.29 -10.23 5.35
CA GLU A 10 -0.93 -10.67 5.06
C GLU A 10 -0.11 -9.54 4.46
N VAL A 11 0.99 -9.22 5.13
CA VAL A 11 1.90 -8.17 4.71
C VAL A 11 3.25 -8.77 4.40
N VAL A 12 3.74 -8.54 3.19
CA VAL A 12 5.07 -8.98 2.78
C VAL A 12 6.11 -8.06 3.40
N LYS A 13 7.05 -8.63 4.15
CA LYS A 13 8.06 -7.88 4.91
C LYS A 13 9.44 -8.45 4.65
N ARG A 14 10.43 -7.57 4.57
CA ARG A 14 11.84 -7.98 4.52
C ARG A 14 12.69 -7.00 5.35
N ALA A 15 13.76 -7.54 5.94
CA ALA A 15 14.67 -6.75 6.76
C ALA A 15 15.50 -5.80 5.89
N ALA A 16 15.76 -4.61 6.43
CA ALA A 16 16.56 -3.57 5.76
C ALA A 16 17.99 -4.03 5.48
N THR A 17 18.47 -5.05 6.18
CA THR A 17 19.79 -5.65 5.95
C THR A 17 19.86 -6.51 4.68
N GLY A 18 18.72 -6.83 4.09
CA GLY A 18 18.66 -7.61 2.85
C GLY A 18 18.89 -6.75 1.61
N SER A 19 18.82 -7.40 0.45
CA SER A 19 18.96 -6.74 -0.84
C SER A 19 17.60 -6.47 -1.48
N LEU A 20 17.60 -5.60 -2.49
CA LEU A 20 16.41 -5.36 -3.31
C LEU A 20 15.93 -6.65 -4.00
N GLN A 21 16.85 -7.57 -4.32
CA GLN A 21 16.52 -8.89 -4.84
C GLN A 21 15.62 -9.67 -3.87
N ASP A 22 15.90 -9.61 -2.57
CA ASP A 22 15.10 -10.32 -1.56
C ASP A 22 13.67 -9.81 -1.54
N ALA A 23 13.48 -8.50 -1.61
CA ALA A 23 12.15 -7.89 -1.63
C ALA A 23 11.38 -8.22 -2.92
N VAL A 24 12.04 -8.11 -4.08
CA VAL A 24 11.42 -8.40 -5.38
C VAL A 24 11.02 -9.87 -5.46
N THR A 25 11.87 -10.78 -4.99
CA THR A 25 11.56 -12.20 -4.93
C THR A 25 10.35 -12.45 -4.04
N ALA A 26 10.29 -11.81 -2.87
CA ALA A 26 9.16 -11.93 -1.95
C ALA A 26 7.86 -11.42 -2.58
N MET A 27 7.91 -10.29 -3.27
CA MET A 27 6.74 -9.74 -3.98
C MET A 27 6.26 -10.72 -5.05
N HIS A 28 7.18 -11.27 -5.82
CA HIS A 28 6.85 -12.23 -6.88
C HIS A 28 6.23 -13.51 -6.31
N GLU A 29 6.82 -14.07 -5.28
CA GLU A 29 6.33 -15.32 -4.65
C GLU A 29 4.94 -15.13 -4.00
N SER A 30 4.68 -13.95 -3.49
CA SER A 30 3.40 -13.62 -2.83
C SER A 30 2.38 -12.96 -3.76
N ASP A 31 2.74 -12.77 -5.03
CA ASP A 31 1.90 -12.12 -6.05
C ASP A 31 1.39 -10.76 -5.56
N THR A 32 2.30 -9.96 -5.00
CA THR A 32 2.02 -8.59 -4.56
C THR A 32 2.94 -7.61 -5.26
N SER A 33 2.55 -6.34 -5.26
CA SER A 33 3.31 -5.25 -5.87
C SER A 33 4.05 -4.40 -4.84
N TYR A 34 4.10 -4.84 -3.58
CA TYR A 34 4.72 -4.07 -2.50
C TYR A 34 5.46 -4.98 -1.53
N CYS A 35 6.38 -4.38 -0.77
CA CYS A 35 7.07 -5.02 0.34
C CYS A 35 7.30 -3.97 1.43
N ILE A 36 7.03 -4.33 2.69
CA ILE A 36 7.38 -3.50 3.83
C ILE A 36 8.84 -3.79 4.21
N VAL A 37 9.63 -2.75 4.33
CA VAL A 37 11.02 -2.84 4.78
C VAL A 37 11.06 -2.60 6.28
N GLU A 38 11.65 -3.52 7.02
CA GLU A 38 11.76 -3.45 8.47
C GLU A 38 13.18 -3.15 8.90
N LEU A 39 13.33 -2.18 9.80
CA LEU A 39 14.61 -1.88 10.46
C LEU A 39 14.50 -2.33 11.91
N ASP A 40 15.35 -3.29 12.30
CA ASP A 40 15.33 -3.87 13.64
C ASP A 40 13.94 -4.40 14.05
N GLY A 41 13.25 -5.03 13.10
CA GLY A 41 11.92 -5.59 13.31
C GLY A 41 10.79 -4.58 13.30
N ILE A 42 11.08 -3.30 13.08
CA ILE A 42 10.08 -2.23 13.05
C ILE A 42 9.82 -1.83 11.60
N PRO A 43 8.53 -1.81 11.16
CA PRO A 43 8.20 -1.32 9.81
C PRO A 43 8.72 0.10 9.60
N SER A 44 9.54 0.29 8.58
CA SER A 44 10.27 1.55 8.37
C SER A 44 10.19 2.09 6.95
N GLY A 45 9.60 1.37 6.03
CA GLY A 45 9.44 1.84 4.67
C GLY A 45 8.54 0.94 3.84
N LEU A 46 7.99 1.49 2.76
CA LEU A 46 7.18 0.77 1.78
C LEU A 46 7.90 0.82 0.44
N LEU A 47 8.14 -0.33 -0.12
CA LEU A 47 8.77 -0.50 -1.43
C LEU A 47 7.73 -1.06 -2.40
N THR A 48 7.57 -0.40 -3.54
CA THR A 48 6.74 -0.89 -4.65
C THR A 48 7.62 -1.43 -5.77
N GLU A 49 7.02 -2.19 -6.70
CA GLU A 49 7.71 -2.66 -7.91
C GLU A 49 8.31 -1.48 -8.69
N ARG A 50 7.57 -0.38 -8.75
CA ARG A 50 8.03 0.83 -9.43
C ARG A 50 9.26 1.42 -8.76
N ASP A 51 9.31 1.44 -7.44
CA ASP A 51 10.47 1.89 -6.67
C ASP A 51 11.69 1.03 -6.98
N ALA A 52 11.51 -0.29 -7.06
CA ALA A 52 12.59 -1.23 -7.38
C ALA A 52 13.14 -0.97 -8.79
N LEU A 53 12.25 -0.80 -9.76
CA LEU A 53 12.64 -0.52 -11.14
C LEU A 53 13.38 0.83 -11.24
N ASP A 54 12.90 1.84 -10.56
CA ASP A 54 13.52 3.16 -10.53
C ASP A 54 14.90 3.13 -9.90
N ALA A 55 15.08 2.37 -8.82
CA ALA A 55 16.39 2.20 -8.18
C ALA A 55 17.42 1.56 -9.10
N CYS A 56 17.03 0.54 -9.85
CA CYS A 56 17.89 -0.10 -10.85
C CYS A 56 18.24 0.87 -11.97
N ARG A 57 17.27 1.62 -12.46
CA ARG A 57 17.47 2.59 -13.53
C ARG A 57 18.44 3.70 -13.12
N ARG A 58 18.25 4.25 -11.93
CA ARG A 58 19.10 5.36 -11.44
C ARG A 58 20.53 4.93 -11.13
N SER A 59 20.67 3.78 -10.50
CA SER A 59 21.97 3.29 -10.04
C SER A 59 22.77 2.57 -11.13
N GLY A 60 22.07 2.01 -12.13
CA GLY A 60 22.68 1.10 -13.10
C GLY A 60 23.16 -0.22 -12.49
N ARG A 61 22.72 -0.53 -11.27
CA ARG A 61 23.15 -1.72 -10.52
C ARG A 61 22.10 -2.81 -10.56
N PRO A 62 22.51 -4.08 -10.46
CA PRO A 62 21.54 -5.18 -10.37
C PRO A 62 20.84 -5.16 -9.00
N LEU A 63 19.69 -5.85 -8.94
CA LEU A 63 18.90 -5.98 -7.70
C LEU A 63 19.73 -6.50 -6.52
N THR A 64 20.67 -7.41 -6.78
CA THR A 64 21.51 -8.02 -5.74
C THR A 64 22.51 -7.05 -5.11
N ALA A 65 22.81 -5.94 -5.78
CA ALA A 65 23.78 -4.95 -5.33
C ALA A 65 23.15 -3.74 -4.65
N ILE A 66 21.83 -3.69 -4.54
CA ILE A 66 21.11 -2.58 -3.94
C ILE A 66 20.58 -3.03 -2.59
N SER A 67 20.95 -2.31 -1.52
CA SER A 67 20.50 -2.62 -0.17
C SER A 67 19.09 -2.10 0.09
N LEU A 68 18.29 -2.85 0.85
CA LEU A 68 16.95 -2.44 1.25
C LEU A 68 16.94 -1.26 2.22
N ASP A 69 18.06 -0.97 2.90
CA ASP A 69 18.13 0.14 3.85
C ASP A 69 17.86 1.50 3.19
N HIS A 70 18.09 1.62 1.88
CA HIS A 70 17.75 2.83 1.13
C HIS A 70 16.25 3.13 1.13
N PHE A 71 15.41 2.14 1.40
CA PHE A 71 13.95 2.25 1.40
C PHE A 71 13.36 2.32 2.81
N ALA A 72 14.19 2.26 3.84
CA ALA A 72 13.78 2.38 5.24
C ALA A 72 13.77 3.84 5.68
N THR A 73 13.03 4.68 4.94
CA THR A 73 13.04 6.14 5.11
C THR A 73 11.82 6.66 5.88
N GLY A 74 11.01 5.75 6.43
CA GLY A 74 9.78 6.09 7.11
C GLY A 74 8.57 6.07 6.18
N PHE A 75 7.40 6.38 6.75
CA PHE A 75 6.15 6.46 6.01
C PHE A 75 5.68 7.92 6.00
N ASP A 76 5.65 8.53 4.83
CA ASP A 76 5.16 9.91 4.69
C ASP A 76 3.66 9.98 4.90
N VAL A 77 2.94 8.94 4.44
CA VAL A 77 1.50 8.87 4.51
C VAL A 77 1.10 7.45 4.92
N ALA A 78 0.17 7.36 5.83
CA ALA A 78 -0.43 6.09 6.27
C ALA A 78 -1.89 6.35 6.64
N VAL A 79 -2.68 5.28 6.73
CA VAL A 79 -4.08 5.35 7.11
C VAL A 79 -4.35 4.30 8.18
N THR A 80 -5.33 4.54 9.03
CA THR A 80 -5.78 3.56 10.02
C THR A 80 -6.90 2.69 9.44
N PRO A 81 -7.09 1.46 9.98
CA PRO A 81 -8.08 0.52 9.43
C PRO A 81 -9.52 1.01 9.48
N ASP A 82 -9.84 1.92 10.41
CA ASP A 82 -11.18 2.46 10.65
C ASP A 82 -11.57 3.60 9.71
N LYS A 83 -10.65 4.08 8.89
CA LYS A 83 -10.95 5.12 7.91
C LYS A 83 -11.72 4.56 6.72
N THR A 84 -12.48 5.43 6.05
CA THR A 84 -13.20 5.01 4.84
C THR A 84 -12.24 4.83 3.68
N VAL A 85 -12.62 3.98 2.72
CA VAL A 85 -11.87 3.80 1.49
C VAL A 85 -11.81 5.10 0.70
N TYR A 86 -12.87 5.91 0.72
CA TYR A 86 -12.86 7.22 0.07
C TYR A 86 -11.79 8.15 0.63
N TYR A 87 -11.65 8.18 1.94
CA TYR A 87 -10.59 8.98 2.59
C TYR A 87 -9.21 8.50 2.13
N ALA A 88 -8.99 7.18 2.14
CA ALA A 88 -7.72 6.58 1.73
C ALA A 88 -7.41 6.86 0.26
N VAL A 89 -8.38 6.73 -0.62
CA VAL A 89 -8.22 7.04 -2.05
C VAL A 89 -7.86 8.51 -2.24
N GLY A 90 -8.48 9.41 -1.46
CA GLY A 90 -8.13 10.82 -1.48
C GLY A 90 -6.66 11.07 -1.14
N LEU A 91 -6.13 10.36 -0.14
CA LEU A 91 -4.71 10.43 0.21
C LEU A 91 -3.83 9.90 -0.93
N MET A 92 -4.21 8.78 -1.53
CA MET A 92 -3.46 8.19 -2.64
C MET A 92 -3.39 9.14 -3.83
N VAL A 93 -4.50 9.75 -4.18
CA VAL A 93 -4.58 10.70 -5.29
C VAL A 93 -3.76 11.95 -5.01
N SER A 94 -3.92 12.56 -3.84
CA SER A 94 -3.25 13.82 -3.51
C SER A 94 -1.74 13.66 -3.33
N HIS A 95 -1.26 12.47 -2.97
CA HIS A 95 0.17 12.19 -2.80
C HIS A 95 0.78 11.38 -3.95
N GLY A 96 -0.01 11.02 -4.96
CA GLY A 96 0.48 10.24 -6.11
C GLY A 96 0.94 8.84 -5.73
N LEU A 97 0.22 8.15 -4.84
CA LEU A 97 0.62 6.86 -4.30
C LEU A 97 -0.11 5.70 -4.98
N GLU A 98 0.61 4.63 -5.25
CA GLU A 98 0.05 3.36 -5.76
C GLU A 98 -0.34 2.43 -4.62
N ALA A 99 0.24 2.61 -3.46
CA ALA A 99 0.03 1.81 -2.26
C ALA A 99 0.09 2.69 -1.02
N LEU A 100 -0.76 2.39 -0.05
CA LEU A 100 -0.90 3.16 1.18
C LEU A 100 -0.80 2.21 2.36
N PRO A 101 0.18 2.39 3.26
CA PRO A 101 0.28 1.56 4.46
C PRO A 101 -0.91 1.77 5.38
N VAL A 102 -1.40 0.67 5.94
CA VAL A 102 -2.47 0.68 6.94
C VAL A 102 -1.83 0.39 8.29
N LYS A 103 -1.82 1.38 9.16
CA LYS A 103 -1.16 1.31 10.47
C LYS A 103 -2.16 1.13 11.60
N ASP A 104 -1.79 0.27 12.53
CA ASP A 104 -2.47 0.16 13.83
C ASP A 104 -1.38 0.27 14.91
N GLY A 105 -1.28 1.43 15.52
CA GLY A 105 -0.17 1.75 16.40
C GLY A 105 1.16 1.80 15.63
N LEU A 106 2.13 0.99 16.05
CA LEU A 106 3.43 0.89 15.39
C LEU A 106 3.47 -0.20 14.31
N ASP A 107 2.41 -1.01 14.23
CA ASP A 107 2.35 -2.12 13.27
C ASP A 107 1.74 -1.69 11.95
N ILE A 108 2.21 -2.31 10.88
CA ILE A 108 1.54 -2.26 9.59
C ILE A 108 0.66 -3.51 9.50
N VAL A 109 -0.66 -3.31 9.51
CA VAL A 109 -1.63 -4.40 9.49
C VAL A 109 -2.15 -4.71 8.09
N GLY A 110 -1.77 -3.92 7.12
CA GLY A 110 -2.13 -4.13 5.73
C GLY A 110 -1.52 -3.06 4.84
N VAL A 111 -1.71 -3.22 3.55
CA VAL A 111 -1.39 -2.19 2.56
C VAL A 111 -2.56 -2.11 1.60
N LEU A 112 -3.09 -0.91 1.43
CA LEU A 112 -4.16 -0.66 0.47
C LEU A 112 -3.52 -0.28 -0.86
N THR A 113 -3.78 -1.08 -1.89
CA THR A 113 -3.25 -0.84 -3.23
C THR A 113 -4.33 -0.31 -4.16
N GLN A 114 -3.92 0.29 -5.28
CA GLN A 114 -4.85 0.67 -6.35
C GLN A 114 -5.64 -0.54 -6.84
N GLU A 115 -5.00 -1.72 -6.91
CA GLU A 115 -5.66 -2.96 -7.31
C GLU A 115 -6.78 -3.35 -6.34
N ASP A 116 -6.55 -3.19 -5.03
CA ASP A 116 -7.57 -3.47 -4.01
C ASP A 116 -8.81 -2.59 -4.21
N VAL A 117 -8.59 -1.32 -4.49
CA VAL A 117 -9.68 -0.37 -4.76
C VAL A 117 -10.43 -0.77 -6.02
N MET A 118 -9.72 -1.06 -7.09
CA MET A 118 -10.31 -1.46 -8.37
C MET A 118 -11.08 -2.78 -8.26
N ALA A 119 -10.56 -3.74 -7.54
CA ALA A 119 -11.22 -5.03 -7.31
C ALA A 119 -12.54 -4.87 -6.54
N ASN A 120 -12.68 -3.81 -5.76
CA ASN A 120 -13.87 -3.52 -4.97
C ASN A 120 -14.72 -2.39 -5.55
N LEU A 121 -14.40 -1.94 -6.76
CA LEU A 121 -15.05 -0.76 -7.37
C LEU A 121 -16.56 -0.91 -7.47
N THR A 122 -17.05 -2.08 -7.85
CA THR A 122 -18.50 -2.35 -7.95
C THR A 122 -19.19 -2.13 -6.61
N ASN A 123 -18.60 -2.63 -5.52
CA ASN A 123 -19.16 -2.48 -4.18
C ASN A 123 -19.13 -1.02 -3.73
N LEU A 124 -18.03 -0.31 -3.99
CA LEU A 124 -17.90 1.11 -3.68
C LEU A 124 -18.91 1.96 -4.44
N THR A 125 -19.10 1.68 -5.72
CA THR A 125 -20.08 2.37 -6.58
C THR A 125 -21.48 2.10 -6.07
N ARG A 126 -21.80 0.86 -5.71
CA ARG A 126 -23.12 0.49 -5.17
C ARG A 126 -23.41 1.24 -3.87
N GLU A 127 -22.47 1.33 -2.94
CA GLU A 127 -22.62 2.11 -1.72
C GLU A 127 -22.88 3.57 -2.01
N THR A 128 -22.14 4.16 -2.94
CA THR A 128 -22.29 5.56 -3.34
C THR A 128 -23.67 5.80 -3.93
N VAL A 129 -24.13 4.94 -4.85
CA VAL A 129 -25.46 5.05 -5.46
C VAL A 129 -26.55 4.93 -4.40
N ASN A 130 -26.43 3.98 -3.48
CA ASN A 130 -27.39 3.82 -2.39
C ASN A 130 -27.46 5.08 -1.51
N ASN A 131 -26.32 5.65 -1.17
CA ASN A 131 -26.24 6.88 -0.37
C ASN A 131 -26.84 8.06 -1.12
N LEU A 132 -26.54 8.21 -2.39
CA LEU A 132 -27.13 9.26 -3.23
C LEU A 132 -28.64 9.05 -3.40
N GLY A 133 -29.07 7.82 -3.61
CA GLY A 133 -30.49 7.48 -3.69
C GLY A 133 -31.23 7.85 -2.42
N HIS A 134 -30.61 7.63 -1.25
CA HIS A 134 -31.15 8.02 0.03
C HIS A 134 -31.27 9.53 0.16
N LYS A 135 -30.23 10.26 -0.23
CA LYS A 135 -30.20 11.74 -0.13
C LYS A 135 -31.17 12.40 -1.11
N ASN A 136 -31.39 11.80 -2.27
CA ASN A 136 -32.19 12.39 -3.36
C ASN A 136 -33.64 11.91 -3.36
N LYS A 137 -34.00 11.04 -2.44
CA LYS A 137 -35.34 10.42 -2.41
C LYS A 137 -36.47 11.43 -2.30
N TRP A 138 -36.20 12.53 -1.64
CA TRP A 138 -37.17 13.59 -1.42
C TRP A 138 -36.94 14.83 -2.27
N ASN A 139 -35.97 14.77 -3.16
CA ASN A 139 -35.70 15.83 -4.14
C ASN A 139 -36.38 15.58 -5.50
N LYS A 140 -37.16 14.53 -5.60
CA LYS A 140 -37.87 14.17 -6.83
C LYS A 140 -39.24 14.81 -6.88
#